data_968f89a05f2ca7f020d1f996bce6235e
#
_entry.id   968f89a05f2ca7f020d1f996bce6235e
#
_cell.length_a   1.000
_cell.length_b   1.000
_cell.length_c   1.000
_cell.angle_alpha   90.00
_cell.angle_beta   90.00
_cell.angle_gamma   90.00
#
_symmetry.space_group_name_H-M   'P 1'
#
loop_
_entity.id
_entity.type
_entity.pdbx_description
1 polymer ?
#
loop_
_entity_poly.entity_id
_entity_poly.type
_entity_poly.pdbx_seq_one_letter_code
_entity_poly.pdbx_strand_id
1 'polypeptide(L)'
;MPSSDASASDAARAAARKPEGKDASEGLGWPPLAGVVQLALQSPKLQGVLASVGEPRLHISAIDEARSWVARAIAEKSVVVIVAATSREAQDLTAELRDMMGDAVAMFPAWETLPHERLSPGSETVGARLKVLRRLAHPHDIPGEQPIRVVVAPARSFIQPIMKGLGEREPIILAEDTDVTGIATRLAEMGYQHVDLVGKRGEFAVRGGVVDIFPSTAELPVRAELWGDEISDLRAFSVGDQRTIENFDPGVVPVYPCRELLIDDAVRARAEKMARTHASNATLADALTKISEGVAVEGMESLIPVLFDGPMVTLPEEAAAADPSATTTVLVMSPEKVQRRADDLIATAKSLSKPAGRPPRWGRSRRSTPPRWRKPRTAMMI
;
A
#
# COMPACT_ATOMS: atom_id res chain seq x y z
N MET A 1 -17.24 30.77 1.87
CA MET A 1 -16.13 29.88 2.31
C MET A 1 -15.56 29.22 1.08
N PRO A 2 -14.39 29.56 0.56
CA PRO A 2 -13.77 28.87 -0.57
C PRO A 2 -13.03 27.63 -0.05
N SER A 3 -13.13 26.57 -0.81
CA SER A 3 -12.68 25.22 -0.56
C SER A 3 -11.16 25.06 -0.50
N SER A 4 -10.69 24.23 0.44
CA SER A 4 -9.29 23.88 0.70
C SER A 4 -8.66 22.91 -0.33
N ASP A 5 -9.29 22.70 -1.48
CA ASP A 5 -8.83 21.73 -2.50
C ASP A 5 -7.71 22.26 -3.41
N ALA A 6 -7.28 23.52 -3.24
CA ALA A 6 -6.29 24.12 -4.12
C ALA A 6 -4.82 23.87 -3.69
N SER A 7 -4.56 23.53 -2.42
CA SER A 7 -3.18 23.62 -1.89
C SER A 7 -2.26 22.46 -2.30
N ALA A 8 -2.74 21.22 -2.32
CA ALA A 8 -1.91 20.06 -2.67
C ALA A 8 -1.60 19.99 -4.18
N SER A 9 -2.57 20.36 -5.02
CA SER A 9 -2.40 20.44 -6.47
C SER A 9 -1.44 21.55 -6.88
N ASP A 10 -1.44 22.68 -6.15
CA ASP A 10 -0.56 23.82 -6.44
C ASP A 10 0.87 23.58 -5.92
N ALA A 11 1.06 22.90 -4.79
CA ALA A 11 2.38 22.48 -4.30
C ALA A 11 3.03 21.48 -5.27
N ALA A 12 2.27 20.49 -5.77
CA ALA A 12 2.75 19.57 -6.79
C ALA A 12 3.08 20.27 -8.14
N ARG A 13 2.36 21.34 -8.47
CA ARG A 13 2.65 22.17 -9.65
C ARG A 13 3.82 23.14 -9.47
N ALA A 14 4.07 23.63 -8.24
CA ALA A 14 5.24 24.45 -7.92
C ALA A 14 6.54 23.64 -7.98
N ALA A 15 6.52 22.38 -7.49
CA ALA A 15 7.66 21.46 -7.60
C ALA A 15 7.97 21.04 -9.06
N ALA A 16 7.05 21.26 -10.00
CA ALA A 16 7.25 20.98 -11.43
C ALA A 16 7.96 22.11 -12.21
N ARG A 17 8.40 23.19 -11.56
CA ARG A 17 9.24 24.21 -12.20
C ARG A 17 10.65 23.67 -12.39
N LYS A 18 10.96 23.29 -13.63
CA LYS A 18 12.27 22.84 -14.11
C LYS A 18 13.39 23.81 -13.70
N PRO A 19 14.49 23.32 -13.14
CA PRO A 19 15.75 24.02 -13.24
C PRO A 19 16.20 24.02 -14.69
N GLU A 20 16.40 25.15 -15.29
CA GLU A 20 17.03 25.29 -16.60
C GLU A 20 18.47 24.78 -16.51
N GLY A 21 18.79 23.69 -17.19
CA GLY A 21 20.18 23.34 -17.49
C GLY A 21 20.69 21.96 -17.12
N LYS A 22 19.87 20.92 -17.04
CA LYS A 22 20.37 19.53 -17.19
C LYS A 22 19.42 18.74 -18.05
N ASP A 23 19.97 18.03 -19.06
CA ASP A 23 19.22 17.19 -19.97
C ASP A 23 18.33 16.21 -19.18
N ALA A 24 17.03 16.37 -19.32
CA ALA A 24 16.00 15.53 -18.70
C ALA A 24 15.95 14.08 -19.24
N SER A 25 16.95 13.69 -20.05
CA SER A 25 17.05 12.37 -20.66
C SER A 25 17.80 11.33 -19.81
N GLU A 26 18.50 11.74 -18.73
CA GLU A 26 19.30 10.81 -17.93
C GLU A 26 18.57 10.15 -16.75
N GLY A 27 17.32 10.51 -16.42
CA GLY A 27 16.58 10.01 -15.28
C GLY A 27 15.43 9.03 -15.56
N LEU A 28 14.94 8.94 -16.79
CA LEU A 28 13.92 8.00 -17.24
C LEU A 28 14.55 6.92 -18.13
N GLY A 29 15.39 6.09 -17.51
CA GLY A 29 15.92 4.91 -18.20
C GLY A 29 14.76 4.02 -18.63
N TRP A 30 14.68 3.71 -19.93
CA TRP A 30 13.79 2.68 -20.44
C TRP A 30 14.04 1.39 -19.65
N PRO A 31 12.99 0.61 -19.32
CA PRO A 31 13.18 -0.70 -18.70
C PRO A 31 14.20 -1.51 -19.51
N PRO A 32 15.13 -2.24 -18.88
CA PRO A 32 16.24 -2.91 -19.55
C PRO A 32 15.83 -3.78 -20.74
N LEU A 33 14.63 -4.35 -20.71
CA LEU A 33 14.11 -5.25 -21.75
C LEU A 33 13.10 -4.59 -22.70
N ALA A 34 12.89 -3.27 -22.66
CA ALA A 34 11.83 -2.59 -23.42
C ALA A 34 11.84 -2.94 -24.93
N GLY A 35 13.03 -2.93 -25.58
CA GLY A 35 13.15 -3.25 -27.00
C GLY A 35 12.81 -4.73 -27.30
N VAL A 36 13.25 -5.65 -26.44
CA VAL A 36 12.97 -7.09 -26.58
C VAL A 36 11.48 -7.37 -26.38
N VAL A 37 10.86 -6.68 -25.44
CA VAL A 37 9.43 -6.79 -25.16
C VAL A 37 8.59 -6.45 -26.39
N GLN A 38 8.89 -5.35 -27.07
CA GLN A 38 8.15 -4.94 -28.27
C GLN A 38 8.21 -6.01 -29.37
N LEU A 39 9.38 -6.63 -29.54
CA LEU A 39 9.54 -7.72 -30.51
C LEU A 39 8.76 -8.97 -30.07
N ALA A 40 8.86 -9.36 -28.81
CA ALA A 40 8.18 -10.53 -28.25
C ALA A 40 6.66 -10.43 -28.35
N LEU A 41 6.10 -9.25 -28.09
CA LEU A 41 4.66 -8.98 -28.20
C LEU A 41 4.11 -9.22 -29.62
N GLN A 42 4.96 -9.18 -30.65
CA GLN A 42 4.54 -9.51 -32.03
C GLN A 42 4.39 -11.01 -32.27
N SER A 43 4.81 -11.87 -31.33
CA SER A 43 4.70 -13.31 -31.50
C SER A 43 3.23 -13.75 -31.61
N PRO A 44 2.88 -14.70 -32.51
CA PRO A 44 1.50 -15.16 -32.67
C PRO A 44 0.88 -15.70 -31.38
N LYS A 45 1.68 -16.30 -30.50
CA LYS A 45 1.22 -16.84 -29.20
C LYS A 45 0.77 -15.72 -28.25
N LEU A 46 1.57 -14.66 -28.09
CA LEU A 46 1.19 -13.52 -27.23
C LEU A 46 0.07 -12.70 -27.88
N GLN A 47 0.02 -12.58 -29.19
CA GLN A 47 -1.11 -11.97 -29.90
C GLN A 47 -2.42 -12.75 -29.65
N GLY A 48 -2.37 -14.08 -29.60
CA GLY A 48 -3.51 -14.91 -29.23
C GLY A 48 -4.00 -14.62 -27.80
N VAL A 49 -3.07 -14.47 -26.84
CA VAL A 49 -3.42 -14.05 -25.45
C VAL A 49 -4.05 -12.66 -25.44
N LEU A 50 -3.47 -11.70 -26.16
CA LEU A 50 -4.00 -10.34 -26.30
C LEU A 50 -5.42 -10.31 -26.89
N ALA A 51 -5.72 -11.17 -27.84
CA ALA A 51 -7.05 -11.27 -28.46
C ALA A 51 -8.10 -11.79 -27.47
N SER A 52 -7.69 -12.60 -26.49
CA SER A 52 -8.58 -13.19 -25.47
C SER A 52 -8.77 -12.33 -24.23
N VAL A 53 -8.08 -11.18 -24.13
CA VAL A 53 -8.30 -10.25 -23.02
C VAL A 53 -9.73 -9.70 -23.07
N GLY A 54 -10.44 -9.80 -21.96
CA GLY A 54 -11.87 -9.44 -21.87
C GLY A 54 -12.80 -10.65 -21.80
N GLU A 55 -12.33 -11.86 -22.09
CA GLU A 55 -13.09 -13.06 -21.84
C GLU A 55 -13.33 -13.26 -20.33
N PRO A 56 -14.52 -13.72 -19.92
CA PRO A 56 -14.86 -13.87 -18.50
C PRO A 56 -13.96 -14.86 -17.74
N ARG A 57 -13.39 -15.84 -18.45
CA ARG A 57 -12.48 -16.84 -17.92
C ARG A 57 -11.64 -17.45 -19.04
N LEU A 58 -10.33 -17.44 -18.82
CA LEU A 58 -9.38 -18.03 -19.74
C LEU A 58 -8.39 -18.93 -18.97
N HIS A 59 -8.10 -20.10 -19.53
CA HIS A 59 -7.01 -20.96 -19.08
C HIS A 59 -5.84 -20.84 -20.03
N ILE A 60 -4.68 -20.45 -19.52
CA ILE A 60 -3.44 -20.37 -20.30
C ILE A 60 -2.47 -21.41 -19.74
N SER A 61 -1.99 -22.30 -20.61
CA SER A 61 -0.91 -23.22 -20.26
C SER A 61 0.42 -22.67 -20.80
N ALA A 62 1.34 -22.39 -19.90
CA ALA A 62 2.66 -21.85 -20.24
C ALA A 62 3.73 -22.44 -19.32
N ILE A 63 4.97 -22.45 -19.77
CA ILE A 63 6.13 -22.74 -18.91
C ILE A 63 6.35 -21.59 -17.94
N ASP A 64 7.02 -21.86 -16.82
CA ASP A 64 7.17 -20.89 -15.73
C ASP A 64 7.85 -19.60 -16.21
N GLU A 65 8.84 -19.70 -17.10
CA GLU A 65 9.60 -18.59 -17.67
C GLU A 65 8.76 -17.69 -18.61
N ALA A 66 7.64 -18.19 -19.11
CA ALA A 66 6.76 -17.39 -19.97
C ALA A 66 5.69 -16.60 -19.19
N ARG A 67 5.57 -16.77 -17.87
CA ARG A 67 4.52 -16.15 -17.05
C ARG A 67 4.59 -14.63 -17.06
N SER A 68 5.77 -14.08 -16.89
CA SER A 68 6.00 -12.63 -16.93
C SER A 68 5.66 -12.05 -18.32
N TRP A 69 5.98 -12.76 -19.40
CA TRP A 69 5.66 -12.36 -20.77
C TRP A 69 4.16 -12.36 -21.05
N VAL A 70 3.45 -13.37 -20.55
CA VAL A 70 1.97 -13.44 -20.65
C VAL A 70 1.34 -12.29 -19.88
N ALA A 71 1.79 -12.05 -18.62
CA ALA A 71 1.30 -10.95 -17.81
C ALA A 71 1.57 -9.59 -18.47
N ARG A 72 2.78 -9.42 -19.03
CA ARG A 72 3.16 -8.23 -19.78
C ARG A 72 2.25 -8.00 -21.00
N ALA A 73 1.93 -9.05 -21.74
CA ALA A 73 1.03 -8.95 -22.89
C ALA A 73 -0.38 -8.52 -22.46
N ILE A 74 -0.94 -9.13 -21.41
CA ILE A 74 -2.27 -8.77 -20.90
C ILE A 74 -2.31 -7.30 -20.44
N ALA A 75 -1.22 -6.81 -19.84
CA ALA A 75 -1.09 -5.43 -19.37
C ALA A 75 -1.14 -4.37 -20.49
N GLU A 76 -1.04 -4.73 -21.75
CA GLU A 76 -1.26 -3.82 -22.88
C GLU A 76 -2.71 -3.30 -22.94
N LYS A 77 -3.68 -4.15 -22.52
CA LYS A 77 -5.12 -3.86 -22.67
C LYS A 77 -5.87 -3.71 -21.36
N SER A 78 -5.26 -4.08 -20.23
CA SER A 78 -5.94 -4.10 -18.93
C SER A 78 -5.00 -3.73 -17.79
N VAL A 79 -5.55 -3.31 -16.66
CA VAL A 79 -4.84 -3.34 -15.38
C VAL A 79 -4.83 -4.79 -14.89
N VAL A 80 -3.66 -5.32 -14.55
CA VAL A 80 -3.51 -6.74 -14.19
C VAL A 80 -3.24 -6.86 -12.69
N VAL A 81 -4.09 -7.63 -11.99
CA VAL A 81 -3.83 -8.06 -10.61
C VAL A 81 -3.36 -9.50 -10.64
N ILE A 82 -2.09 -9.73 -10.36
CA ILE A 82 -1.47 -11.06 -10.36
C ILE A 82 -1.50 -11.65 -8.96
N VAL A 83 -1.93 -12.91 -8.86
CA VAL A 83 -1.92 -13.67 -7.60
C VAL A 83 -0.88 -14.76 -7.66
N ALA A 84 0.16 -14.64 -6.83
CA ALA A 84 1.20 -15.66 -6.63
C ALA A 84 0.93 -16.46 -5.34
N ALA A 85 1.40 -17.69 -5.22
CA ALA A 85 1.14 -18.50 -4.04
C ALA A 85 1.87 -17.98 -2.80
N THR A 86 3.09 -17.47 -2.96
CA THR A 86 3.96 -17.02 -1.87
C THR A 86 4.48 -15.60 -2.09
N SER A 87 4.96 -14.96 -1.00
CA SER A 87 5.58 -13.63 -1.10
C SER A 87 6.87 -13.67 -1.93
N ARG A 88 7.63 -14.77 -1.88
CA ARG A 88 8.85 -14.93 -2.69
C ARG A 88 8.51 -14.99 -4.19
N GLU A 89 7.56 -15.85 -4.58
CA GLU A 89 7.11 -15.91 -5.99
C GLU A 89 6.59 -14.54 -6.46
N ALA A 90 5.88 -13.79 -5.59
CA ALA A 90 5.42 -12.46 -5.92
C ALA A 90 6.58 -11.46 -6.11
N GLN A 91 7.62 -11.53 -5.27
CA GLN A 91 8.83 -10.70 -5.37
C GLN A 91 9.59 -11.00 -6.66
N ASP A 92 9.85 -12.29 -6.93
CA ASP A 92 10.59 -12.73 -8.13
C ASP A 92 9.86 -12.26 -9.40
N LEU A 93 8.54 -12.49 -9.48
CA LEU A 93 7.73 -12.06 -10.61
C LEU A 93 7.64 -10.52 -10.74
N THR A 94 7.61 -9.80 -9.62
CA THR A 94 7.64 -8.33 -9.63
C THR A 94 8.95 -7.81 -10.21
N ALA A 95 10.09 -8.42 -9.85
CA ALA A 95 11.39 -8.04 -10.39
C ALA A 95 11.46 -8.29 -11.90
N GLU A 96 11.07 -9.49 -12.37
CA GLU A 96 11.02 -9.81 -13.79
C GLU A 96 10.15 -8.83 -14.61
N LEU A 97 8.98 -8.47 -14.06
CA LEU A 97 8.07 -7.54 -14.74
C LEU A 97 8.60 -6.11 -14.72
N ARG A 98 9.30 -5.69 -13.67
CA ARG A 98 9.96 -4.37 -13.63
C ARG A 98 11.07 -4.23 -14.66
N ASP A 99 11.79 -5.29 -14.97
CA ASP A 99 12.77 -5.28 -16.07
C ASP A 99 12.12 -5.01 -17.44
N MET A 100 10.83 -5.30 -17.59
CA MET A 100 10.05 -5.10 -18.82
C MET A 100 9.24 -3.80 -18.83
N MET A 101 8.79 -3.31 -17.68
CA MET A 101 7.78 -2.27 -17.58
C MET A 101 8.15 -1.13 -16.61
N GLY A 102 9.29 -1.24 -15.93
CA GLY A 102 9.74 -0.24 -14.97
C GLY A 102 8.77 -0.08 -13.79
N ASP A 103 8.51 1.17 -13.45
CA ASP A 103 7.70 1.54 -12.29
C ASP A 103 6.19 1.33 -12.47
N ALA A 104 5.74 0.95 -13.67
CA ALA A 104 4.33 0.56 -13.89
C ALA A 104 3.96 -0.77 -13.20
N VAL A 105 4.91 -1.42 -12.50
CA VAL A 105 4.73 -2.67 -11.76
C VAL A 105 4.90 -2.43 -10.28
N ALA A 106 3.89 -2.78 -9.50
CA ALA A 106 3.91 -2.66 -8.05
C ALA A 106 3.65 -4.00 -7.36
N MET A 107 4.31 -4.25 -6.23
CA MET A 107 3.99 -5.37 -5.34
C MET A 107 3.07 -4.89 -4.23
N PHE A 108 1.97 -5.61 -4.00
CA PHE A 108 1.07 -5.40 -2.87
C PHE A 108 1.38 -6.40 -1.75
N PRO A 109 2.19 -6.03 -0.75
CA PRO A 109 2.68 -6.97 0.26
C PRO A 109 1.57 -7.45 1.20
N ALA A 110 1.77 -8.62 1.81
CA ALA A 110 0.93 -9.10 2.90
C ALA A 110 1.42 -8.55 4.24
N TRP A 111 0.53 -8.33 5.20
CA TRP A 111 0.94 -8.10 6.57
C TRP A 111 1.76 -9.29 7.08
N GLU A 112 2.81 -9.03 7.84
CA GLU A 112 3.66 -10.05 8.46
C GLU A 112 2.93 -10.73 9.62
N THR A 113 2.08 -9.98 10.29
CA THR A 113 1.33 -10.38 11.48
C THR A 113 0.04 -11.13 11.12
N LEU A 114 -0.38 -12.02 12.01
CA LEU A 114 -1.68 -12.69 11.90
C LEU A 114 -2.73 -11.97 12.74
N PRO A 115 -4.03 -12.05 12.38
CA PRO A 115 -5.08 -11.30 13.07
C PRO A 115 -5.20 -11.57 14.57
N HIS A 116 -4.68 -12.70 15.07
CA HIS A 116 -4.70 -13.08 16.48
C HIS A 116 -3.42 -12.70 17.23
N GLU A 117 -2.37 -12.33 16.51
CA GLU A 117 -1.15 -11.77 17.09
C GLU A 117 -1.45 -10.33 17.54
N ARG A 118 -1.01 -10.00 18.74
CA ARG A 118 -1.16 -8.63 19.27
C ARG A 118 -0.02 -7.74 18.78
N LEU A 119 0.28 -7.85 17.50
CA LEU A 119 1.33 -7.11 16.83
C LEU A 119 0.74 -6.37 15.64
N SER A 120 1.16 -5.15 15.46
CA SER A 120 0.84 -4.37 14.26
C SER A 120 1.76 -4.74 13.10
N PRO A 121 1.28 -4.66 11.86
CA PRO A 121 2.16 -4.78 10.71
C PRO A 121 3.21 -3.67 10.71
N GLY A 122 4.37 -3.95 10.13
CA GLY A 122 5.46 -2.98 10.04
C GLY A 122 5.06 -1.75 9.22
N SER A 123 5.58 -0.58 9.61
CA SER A 123 5.33 0.69 8.92
C SER A 123 5.73 0.63 7.43
N GLU A 124 6.78 -0.10 7.09
CA GLU A 124 7.21 -0.33 5.71
C GLU A 124 6.14 -1.07 4.89
N THR A 125 5.61 -2.17 5.43
CA THR A 125 4.56 -2.95 4.77
C THR A 125 3.29 -2.14 4.60
N VAL A 126 2.87 -1.41 5.62
CA VAL A 126 1.70 -0.53 5.55
C VAL A 126 1.91 0.58 4.52
N GLY A 127 3.04 1.27 4.59
CA GLY A 127 3.37 2.33 3.63
C GLY A 127 3.39 1.83 2.18
N ALA A 128 4.01 0.67 1.93
CA ALA A 128 4.04 0.06 0.60
C ALA A 128 2.63 -0.27 0.08
N ARG A 129 1.73 -0.77 0.93
CA ARG A 129 0.34 -1.04 0.58
C ARG A 129 -0.42 0.24 0.25
N LEU A 130 -0.29 1.26 1.11
CA LEU A 130 -0.95 2.55 0.91
C LEU A 130 -0.43 3.26 -0.35
N LYS A 131 0.88 3.19 -0.62
CA LYS A 131 1.47 3.70 -1.86
C LYS A 131 0.84 3.04 -3.10
N VAL A 132 0.67 1.72 -3.10
CA VAL A 132 0.04 1.00 -4.23
C VAL A 132 -1.41 1.44 -4.41
N LEU A 133 -2.19 1.49 -3.33
CA LEU A 133 -3.60 1.90 -3.37
C LEU A 133 -3.74 3.36 -3.84
N ARG A 134 -2.87 4.26 -3.36
CA ARG A 134 -2.86 5.67 -3.79
C ARG A 134 -2.53 5.81 -5.27
N ARG A 135 -1.48 5.15 -5.75
CA ARG A 135 -1.10 5.17 -7.17
C ARG A 135 -2.13 4.54 -8.09
N LEU A 136 -2.92 3.59 -7.61
CA LEU A 136 -4.07 3.08 -8.35
C LEU A 136 -5.16 4.15 -8.45
N ALA A 137 -5.57 4.75 -7.33
CA ALA A 137 -6.65 5.73 -7.28
C ALA A 137 -6.25 7.08 -7.92
N HIS A 138 -5.00 7.50 -7.74
CA HIS A 138 -4.46 8.80 -8.18
C HIS A 138 -3.13 8.62 -8.92
N PRO A 139 -3.15 8.12 -10.16
CA PRO A 139 -1.94 7.68 -10.88
C PRO A 139 -0.97 8.81 -11.29
N HIS A 140 -1.37 10.06 -11.09
CA HIS A 140 -0.58 11.24 -11.48
C HIS A 140 -0.27 12.17 -10.30
N ASP A 141 -0.48 11.71 -9.07
CA ASP A 141 -0.27 12.52 -7.85
C ASP A 141 1.20 12.87 -7.62
N ILE A 142 2.08 11.93 -7.87
CA ILE A 142 3.51 12.09 -7.62
C ILE A 142 4.23 12.30 -8.96
N PRO A 143 4.90 13.45 -9.14
CA PRO A 143 5.67 13.71 -10.36
C PRO A 143 6.73 12.63 -10.61
N GLY A 144 6.79 12.13 -11.85
CA GLY A 144 7.75 11.10 -12.26
C GLY A 144 7.32 9.66 -12.00
N GLU A 145 6.29 9.39 -11.21
CA GLU A 145 5.73 8.03 -11.07
C GLU A 145 4.83 7.69 -12.28
N GLN A 146 5.00 6.45 -12.77
CA GLN A 146 4.15 5.95 -13.85
C GLN A 146 2.84 5.37 -13.28
N PRO A 147 1.71 5.45 -14.02
CA PRO A 147 0.48 4.74 -13.67
C PRO A 147 0.73 3.23 -13.53
N ILE A 148 0.19 2.63 -12.49
CA ILE A 148 0.31 1.18 -12.28
C ILE A 148 -0.49 0.44 -13.35
N ARG A 149 0.17 -0.50 -14.04
CA ARG A 149 -0.43 -1.42 -15.00
C ARG A 149 -0.52 -2.84 -14.46
N VAL A 150 0.40 -3.21 -13.56
CA VAL A 150 0.45 -4.54 -12.95
C VAL A 150 0.63 -4.42 -11.44
N VAL A 151 -0.25 -5.09 -10.69
CA VAL A 151 -0.09 -5.29 -9.25
C VAL A 151 0.13 -6.76 -8.98
N VAL A 152 1.25 -7.12 -8.35
CA VAL A 152 1.54 -8.49 -7.95
C VAL A 152 1.27 -8.67 -6.46
N ALA A 153 0.44 -9.64 -6.10
CA ALA A 153 0.04 -9.89 -4.74
C ALA A 153 0.24 -11.37 -4.36
N PRO A 154 0.87 -11.70 -3.24
CA PRO A 154 0.83 -13.06 -2.71
C PRO A 154 -0.60 -13.44 -2.27
N ALA A 155 -0.93 -14.72 -2.29
CA ALA A 155 -2.25 -15.22 -1.91
C ALA A 155 -2.74 -14.65 -0.57
N ARG A 156 -1.83 -14.44 0.39
CA ARG A 156 -2.15 -13.89 1.71
C ARG A 156 -2.70 -12.47 1.63
N SER A 157 -2.07 -11.55 0.92
CA SER A 157 -2.56 -10.18 0.77
C SER A 157 -3.79 -10.12 -0.15
N PHE A 158 -3.86 -11.01 -1.14
CA PHE A 158 -5.01 -11.07 -2.06
C PHE A 158 -6.32 -11.44 -1.35
N ILE A 159 -6.28 -12.36 -0.36
CA ILE A 159 -7.47 -12.74 0.43
C ILE A 159 -7.76 -11.80 1.60
N GLN A 160 -6.82 -10.90 1.93
CA GLN A 160 -6.98 -9.96 3.03
C GLN A 160 -7.92 -8.84 2.63
N PRO A 161 -8.99 -8.59 3.41
CA PRO A 161 -9.88 -7.46 3.15
C PRO A 161 -9.15 -6.13 3.35
N ILE A 162 -9.50 -5.14 2.53
CA ILE A 162 -8.96 -3.78 2.54
C ILE A 162 -10.09 -2.84 2.96
N MET A 163 -9.83 -1.89 3.85
CA MET A 163 -10.77 -0.81 4.13
C MET A 163 -10.93 0.06 2.88
N LYS A 164 -12.17 0.22 2.41
CA LYS A 164 -12.45 1.09 1.26
C LYS A 164 -12.03 2.54 1.57
N GLY A 165 -11.40 3.18 0.61
CA GLY A 165 -10.95 4.57 0.72
C GLY A 165 -9.51 4.74 1.23
N LEU A 166 -8.76 3.66 1.43
CA LEU A 166 -7.34 3.79 1.79
C LEU A 166 -6.52 4.49 0.69
N GLY A 167 -6.89 4.31 -0.57
CA GLY A 167 -6.25 4.99 -1.71
C GLY A 167 -6.54 6.50 -1.77
N GLU A 168 -7.59 6.98 -1.10
CA GLU A 168 -7.92 8.40 -1.02
C GLU A 168 -7.04 9.18 -0.02
N ARG A 169 -6.28 8.49 0.82
CA ARG A 169 -5.42 9.15 1.80
C ARG A 169 -4.22 9.78 1.12
N GLU A 170 -4.10 11.08 1.28
CA GLU A 170 -3.02 11.86 0.72
C GLU A 170 -1.73 11.67 1.53
N PRO A 171 -0.58 11.42 0.87
CA PRO A 171 0.72 11.49 1.53
C PRO A 171 1.06 12.96 1.86
N ILE A 172 1.87 13.19 2.89
CA ILE A 172 2.55 14.47 3.03
C ILE A 172 3.67 14.51 1.99
N ILE A 173 3.71 15.57 1.21
CA ILE A 173 4.79 15.77 0.23
C ILE A 173 5.87 16.66 0.84
N LEU A 174 7.09 16.15 0.89
CA LEU A 174 8.27 16.90 1.27
C LEU A 174 9.06 17.25 0.01
N ALA A 175 9.26 18.52 -0.21
CA ALA A 175 10.10 19.08 -1.26
C ALA A 175 10.55 20.48 -0.80
N GLU A 176 11.61 21.04 -1.40
CA GLU A 176 11.98 22.44 -1.18
C GLU A 176 10.80 23.37 -1.50
N ASP A 177 10.70 24.48 -0.80
CA ASP A 177 9.64 25.48 -0.91
C ASP A 177 8.21 24.94 -0.62
N THR A 178 8.10 23.79 0.09
CA THR A 178 6.81 23.23 0.48
C THR A 178 6.44 23.68 1.90
N ASP A 179 5.20 24.16 2.06
CA ASP A 179 4.60 24.45 3.36
C ASP A 179 4.26 23.14 4.09
N VAL A 180 4.81 23.00 5.29
CA VAL A 180 4.62 21.86 6.16
C VAL A 180 4.06 22.27 7.54
N THR A 181 3.22 23.29 7.56
CA THR A 181 2.54 23.75 8.78
C THR A 181 1.99 22.57 9.59
N GLY A 182 2.34 22.51 10.87
CA GLY A 182 1.87 21.47 11.78
C GLY A 182 2.40 20.08 11.47
N ILE A 183 3.53 19.94 10.78
CA ILE A 183 4.11 18.65 10.33
C ILE A 183 4.18 17.61 11.44
N ALA A 184 4.59 17.98 12.65
CA ALA A 184 4.72 17.06 13.78
C ALA A 184 3.36 16.43 14.17
N THR A 185 2.30 17.23 14.21
CA THR A 185 0.95 16.76 14.51
C THR A 185 0.45 15.85 13.39
N ARG A 186 0.61 16.25 12.14
CA ARG A 186 0.21 15.46 10.96
C ARG A 186 0.92 14.10 10.92
N LEU A 187 2.24 14.07 11.21
CA LEU A 187 3.00 12.81 11.27
C LEU A 187 2.49 11.90 12.40
N ALA A 188 2.22 12.46 13.59
CA ALA A 188 1.66 11.68 14.70
C ALA A 188 0.28 11.08 14.34
N GLU A 189 -0.61 11.87 13.70
CA GLU A 189 -1.91 11.41 13.20
C GLU A 189 -1.78 10.32 12.14
N MET A 190 -0.72 10.35 11.33
CA MET A 190 -0.39 9.32 10.34
C MET A 190 0.27 8.07 10.97
N GLY A 191 0.42 8.03 12.29
CA GLY A 191 0.95 6.89 13.02
C GLY A 191 2.48 6.83 13.10
N TYR A 192 3.18 7.92 12.80
CA TYR A 192 4.61 8.04 13.04
C TYR A 192 4.89 8.18 14.53
N GLN A 193 6.00 7.60 14.97
CA GLN A 193 6.46 7.69 16.36
C GLN A 193 7.42 8.85 16.52
N HIS A 194 7.11 9.78 17.44
CA HIS A 194 8.04 10.83 17.83
C HIS A 194 9.15 10.24 18.71
N VAL A 195 10.40 10.48 18.32
CA VAL A 195 11.61 9.98 19.01
C VAL A 195 12.64 11.09 19.13
N ASP A 196 13.63 10.89 20.01
CA ASP A 196 14.74 11.84 20.11
C ASP A 196 15.72 11.71 18.93
N LEU A 197 15.87 10.51 18.38
CA LEU A 197 16.78 10.20 17.29
C LEU A 197 16.15 9.19 16.34
N VAL A 198 16.02 9.55 15.07
CA VAL A 198 15.40 8.70 14.05
C VAL A 198 16.33 7.53 13.71
N GLY A 199 15.82 6.30 13.85
CA GLY A 199 16.56 5.06 13.62
C GLY A 199 15.88 4.06 12.68
N LYS A 200 14.56 4.12 12.50
CA LYS A 200 13.81 3.18 11.65
C LYS A 200 12.62 3.87 10.96
N ARG A 201 12.11 3.22 9.91
CA ARG A 201 10.92 3.69 9.19
C ARG A 201 9.72 3.88 10.13
N GLY A 202 9.01 4.99 9.95
CA GLY A 202 7.88 5.35 10.80
C GLY A 202 8.26 6.15 12.05
N GLU A 203 9.49 6.64 12.14
CA GLU A 203 9.93 7.54 13.19
C GLU A 203 10.16 8.95 12.65
N PHE A 204 9.95 9.94 13.52
CA PHE A 204 10.32 11.33 13.27
C PHE A 204 10.86 12.02 14.54
N ALA A 205 11.68 13.05 14.36
CA ALA A 205 12.19 13.89 15.42
C ALA A 205 12.09 15.35 15.01
N VAL A 206 11.79 16.22 15.97
CA VAL A 206 11.74 17.69 15.76
C VAL A 206 12.70 18.36 16.70
N ARG A 207 13.61 19.14 16.15
CA ARG A 207 14.67 19.87 16.92
C ARG A 207 14.85 21.27 16.37
N GLY A 208 14.25 22.27 17.04
CA GLY A 208 14.26 23.64 16.53
C GLY A 208 13.58 23.74 15.15
N GLY A 209 14.28 24.29 14.18
CA GLY A 209 13.85 24.39 12.79
C GLY A 209 14.20 23.17 11.92
N VAL A 210 14.45 21.99 12.52
CA VAL A 210 14.83 20.79 11.78
C VAL A 210 13.85 19.66 12.10
N VAL A 211 13.36 18.99 11.07
CA VAL A 211 12.50 17.79 11.17
C VAL A 211 13.18 16.63 10.46
N ASP A 212 13.58 15.64 11.25
CA ASP A 212 14.08 14.36 10.74
C ASP A 212 12.93 13.38 10.61
N ILE A 213 12.78 12.74 9.46
CA ILE A 213 11.71 11.78 9.18
C ILE A 213 12.30 10.56 8.49
N PHE A 214 11.88 9.35 8.91
CA PHE A 214 12.12 8.16 8.12
C PHE A 214 10.80 7.70 7.51
N PRO A 215 10.50 8.13 6.27
CA PRO A 215 9.24 7.77 5.63
C PRO A 215 9.07 6.26 5.52
N SER A 216 7.83 5.78 5.62
CA SER A 216 7.51 4.36 5.60
C SER A 216 7.94 3.64 4.31
N THR A 217 8.05 4.37 3.20
CA THR A 217 8.39 3.83 1.87
C THR A 217 9.77 4.24 1.36
N ALA A 218 10.51 5.08 2.09
CA ALA A 218 11.83 5.54 1.66
C ALA A 218 12.94 4.55 2.05
N GLU A 219 14.03 4.54 1.30
CA GLU A 219 15.22 3.75 1.63
C GLU A 219 16.08 4.43 2.69
N LEU A 220 16.11 5.76 2.68
CA LEU A 220 16.87 6.59 3.59
C LEU A 220 15.94 7.57 4.32
N PRO A 221 16.25 7.93 5.57
CA PRO A 221 15.59 9.03 6.25
C PRO A 221 15.98 10.36 5.63
N VAL A 222 15.10 11.34 5.78
CA VAL A 222 15.28 12.70 5.28
C VAL A 222 15.27 13.70 6.42
N ARG A 223 16.07 14.73 6.27
CA ARG A 223 16.17 15.91 7.14
C ARG A 223 15.64 17.11 6.38
N ALA A 224 14.57 17.70 6.89
CA ALA A 224 13.99 18.92 6.40
C ALA A 224 14.42 20.07 7.32
N GLU A 225 15.11 21.06 6.77
CA GLU A 225 15.41 22.33 7.44
C GLU A 225 14.26 23.30 7.13
N LEU A 226 13.70 23.91 8.18
CA LEU A 226 12.53 24.77 8.06
C LEU A 226 12.91 26.25 8.24
N TRP A 227 12.35 27.08 7.38
CA TRP A 227 12.30 28.55 7.60
C TRP A 227 10.83 28.92 7.84
N GLY A 228 10.46 29.13 9.11
CA GLY A 228 9.06 29.16 9.51
C GLY A 228 8.41 27.79 9.33
N ASP A 229 7.37 27.72 8.52
CA ASP A 229 6.65 26.47 8.21
C ASP A 229 6.97 25.95 6.79
N GLU A 230 7.98 26.52 6.12
CA GLU A 230 8.39 26.13 4.76
C GLU A 230 9.72 25.37 4.78
N ILE A 231 9.84 24.35 3.95
CA ILE A 231 11.08 23.58 3.81
C ILE A 231 12.08 24.40 2.99
N SER A 232 13.17 24.83 3.62
CA SER A 232 14.25 25.56 2.95
C SER A 232 15.33 24.66 2.38
N ASP A 233 15.46 23.44 2.89
CA ASP A 233 16.42 22.45 2.42
C ASP A 233 15.96 21.04 2.81
N LEU A 234 16.13 20.06 1.91
CA LEU A 234 15.76 18.68 2.12
C LEU A 234 16.91 17.75 1.74
N ARG A 235 17.43 16.99 2.70
CA ARG A 235 18.57 16.10 2.50
C ARG A 235 18.33 14.72 3.07
N ALA A 236 18.87 13.69 2.44
CA ALA A 236 18.95 12.38 3.05
C ALA A 236 20.08 12.31 4.06
N PHE A 237 19.95 11.45 5.08
CA PHE A 237 20.99 11.22 6.07
C PHE A 237 21.13 9.73 6.43
N SER A 238 22.27 9.39 7.00
CA SER A 238 22.60 8.03 7.45
C SER A 238 22.10 7.81 8.87
N VAL A 239 21.39 6.70 9.11
CA VAL A 239 20.93 6.29 10.44
C VAL A 239 22.10 6.06 11.40
N GLY A 240 23.21 5.49 10.88
CA GLY A 240 24.33 5.03 11.72
C GLY A 240 25.09 6.15 12.42
N ASP A 241 25.31 7.26 11.73
CA ASP A 241 26.09 8.40 12.23
C ASP A 241 25.33 9.74 12.22
N GLN A 242 24.09 9.73 11.75
CA GLN A 242 23.18 10.88 11.67
C GLN A 242 23.69 12.02 10.77
N ARG A 243 24.65 11.72 9.89
CA ARG A 243 25.23 12.70 8.97
C ARG A 243 24.48 12.72 7.66
N THR A 244 24.33 13.91 7.11
CA THR A 244 23.80 14.13 5.77
C THR A 244 24.65 13.39 4.74
N ILE A 245 23.98 12.75 3.78
CA ILE A 245 24.63 12.08 2.65
C ILE A 245 24.86 13.11 1.57
N GLU A 246 26.15 13.44 1.34
CA GLU A 246 26.54 14.39 0.29
C GLU A 246 26.23 13.80 -1.10
N ASN A 247 25.90 14.67 -2.04
CA ASN A 247 25.59 14.32 -3.44
C ASN A 247 24.41 13.37 -3.65
N PHE A 248 23.50 13.30 -2.69
CA PHE A 248 22.24 12.60 -2.83
C PHE A 248 21.08 13.58 -2.63
N ASP A 249 20.39 13.90 -3.72
CA ASP A 249 19.17 14.71 -3.69
C ASP A 249 17.95 13.78 -3.54
N PRO A 250 17.19 13.86 -2.46
CA PRO A 250 15.99 13.05 -2.27
C PRO A 250 14.84 13.48 -3.19
N GLY A 251 14.91 14.67 -3.80
CA GLY A 251 13.85 15.22 -4.64
C GLY A 251 12.53 15.35 -3.91
N VAL A 252 11.44 14.93 -4.55
CA VAL A 252 10.11 14.91 -3.95
C VAL A 252 9.94 13.64 -3.14
N VAL A 253 9.69 13.75 -1.83
CA VAL A 253 9.55 12.61 -0.92
C VAL A 253 8.11 12.52 -0.41
N PRO A 254 7.32 11.54 -0.90
CA PRO A 254 5.98 11.29 -0.38
C PRO A 254 6.06 10.49 0.93
N VAL A 255 5.41 11.01 1.96
CA VAL A 255 5.34 10.40 3.30
C VAL A 255 3.97 9.77 3.49
N TYR A 256 3.91 8.45 3.37
CA TYR A 256 2.66 7.67 3.54
C TYR A 256 2.44 7.33 5.02
N PRO A 257 1.17 7.14 5.46
CA PRO A 257 0.87 6.69 6.82
C PRO A 257 1.56 5.38 7.20
N CYS A 258 1.84 5.23 8.49
CA CYS A 258 2.43 4.02 9.08
C CYS A 258 1.39 3.01 9.56
N ARG A 259 0.09 3.36 9.50
CA ARG A 259 -1.04 2.51 9.92
C ARG A 259 -2.17 2.58 8.92
N GLU A 260 -2.81 1.43 8.64
CA GLU A 260 -4.05 1.42 7.85
C GLU A 260 -5.24 1.94 8.68
N LEU A 261 -5.32 1.60 9.96
CA LEU A 261 -6.33 2.17 10.88
C LEU A 261 -5.75 3.41 11.56
N LEU A 262 -6.18 4.59 11.15
CA LEU A 262 -5.88 5.86 11.82
C LEU A 262 -6.94 6.13 12.90
N ILE A 263 -6.53 6.78 13.98
CA ILE A 263 -7.40 7.06 15.13
C ILE A 263 -8.06 8.43 14.91
N ASP A 264 -9.04 8.47 14.03
CA ASP A 264 -9.92 9.63 13.85
C ASP A 264 -11.04 9.68 14.90
N ASP A 265 -11.86 10.71 14.88
CA ASP A 265 -12.96 10.90 15.82
C ASP A 265 -13.99 9.78 15.73
N ALA A 266 -14.22 9.21 14.55
CA ALA A 266 -15.17 8.10 14.37
C ALA A 266 -14.64 6.81 15.00
N VAL A 267 -13.36 6.51 14.83
CA VAL A 267 -12.67 5.38 15.47
C VAL A 267 -12.64 5.55 16.98
N ARG A 268 -12.34 6.76 17.50
CA ARG A 268 -12.34 7.07 18.92
C ARG A 268 -13.72 6.86 19.56
N ALA A 269 -14.76 7.43 18.97
CA ALA A 269 -16.13 7.27 19.46
C ALA A 269 -16.60 5.81 19.50
N ARG A 270 -16.19 5.01 18.50
CA ARG A 270 -16.49 3.58 18.46
C ARG A 270 -15.72 2.81 19.50
N ALA A 271 -14.43 3.09 19.64
CA ALA A 271 -13.59 2.47 20.66
C ALA A 271 -14.17 2.71 22.06
N GLU A 272 -14.60 3.94 22.37
CA GLU A 272 -15.25 4.27 23.63
C GLU A 272 -16.53 3.47 23.86
N LYS A 273 -17.42 3.40 22.85
CA LYS A 273 -18.64 2.60 22.93
C LYS A 273 -18.35 1.13 23.17
N MET A 274 -17.35 0.59 22.49
CA MET A 274 -16.96 -0.82 22.62
C MET A 274 -16.27 -1.12 23.93
N ALA A 275 -15.45 -0.22 24.48
CA ALA A 275 -14.83 -0.36 25.80
C ALA A 275 -15.90 -0.58 26.88
N ARG A 276 -16.97 0.22 26.84
CA ARG A 276 -18.11 0.08 27.77
C ARG A 276 -18.83 -1.25 27.60
N THR A 277 -19.01 -1.71 26.36
CA THR A 277 -19.75 -2.97 26.09
C THR A 277 -18.94 -4.21 26.46
N HIS A 278 -17.61 -4.15 26.40
CA HIS A 278 -16.71 -5.28 26.64
C HIS A 278 -15.92 -5.14 27.95
N ALA A 279 -16.44 -4.41 28.93
CA ALA A 279 -15.81 -4.17 30.24
C ALA A 279 -15.40 -5.47 30.99
N SER A 280 -16.06 -6.59 30.71
CA SER A 280 -15.72 -7.90 31.29
C SER A 280 -14.38 -8.49 30.76
N ASN A 281 -13.86 -8.00 29.66
CA ASN A 281 -12.55 -8.36 29.13
C ASN A 281 -11.58 -7.20 29.36
N ALA A 282 -10.91 -7.21 30.52
CA ALA A 282 -10.07 -6.10 30.96
C ALA A 282 -9.00 -5.69 29.94
N THR A 283 -8.35 -6.65 29.28
CA THR A 283 -7.30 -6.37 28.28
C THR A 283 -7.87 -5.68 27.04
N LEU A 284 -9.02 -6.13 26.55
CA LEU A 284 -9.67 -5.52 25.39
C LEU A 284 -10.24 -4.14 25.76
N ALA A 285 -10.84 -4.01 26.95
CA ALA A 285 -11.38 -2.74 27.43
C ALA A 285 -10.26 -1.69 27.60
N ASP A 286 -9.10 -2.05 28.16
CA ASP A 286 -7.94 -1.16 28.27
C ASP A 286 -7.44 -0.71 26.90
N ALA A 287 -7.26 -1.63 25.94
CA ALA A 287 -6.86 -1.30 24.59
C ALA A 287 -7.84 -0.33 23.90
N LEU A 288 -9.16 -0.62 24.02
CA LEU A 288 -10.19 0.23 23.43
C LEU A 288 -10.27 1.62 24.11
N THR A 289 -10.03 1.68 25.43
CA THR A 289 -9.96 2.96 26.17
C THR A 289 -8.79 3.81 25.66
N LYS A 290 -7.60 3.23 25.51
CA LYS A 290 -6.43 3.93 24.94
C LYS A 290 -6.71 4.46 23.53
N ILE A 291 -7.34 3.63 22.67
CA ILE A 291 -7.71 4.06 21.31
C ILE A 291 -8.71 5.22 21.37
N SER A 292 -9.69 5.19 22.28
CA SER A 292 -10.67 6.29 22.45
C SER A 292 -10.01 7.59 22.93
N GLU A 293 -8.90 7.50 23.65
CA GLU A 293 -8.07 8.63 24.08
C GLU A 293 -7.10 9.11 22.99
N GLY A 294 -7.08 8.45 21.83
CA GLY A 294 -6.18 8.79 20.72
C GLY A 294 -4.83 8.09 20.77
N VAL A 295 -4.66 7.12 21.68
CA VAL A 295 -3.38 6.40 21.83
C VAL A 295 -3.41 5.11 21.01
N ALA A 296 -2.50 5.00 20.04
CA ALA A 296 -2.33 3.80 19.26
C ALA A 296 -1.78 2.66 20.13
N VAL A 297 -2.35 1.46 19.95
CA VAL A 297 -1.91 0.25 20.67
C VAL A 297 -1.45 -0.81 19.67
N GLU A 298 -0.49 -1.64 20.08
CA GLU A 298 -0.02 -2.74 19.26
C GLU A 298 -1.15 -3.74 18.95
N GLY A 299 -1.25 -4.15 17.69
CA GLY A 299 -2.25 -5.10 17.21
C GLY A 299 -3.64 -4.51 17.02
N MET A 300 -3.81 -3.17 17.09
CA MET A 300 -5.11 -2.53 16.88
C MET A 300 -5.70 -2.80 15.50
N GLU A 301 -4.89 -3.15 14.52
CA GLU A 301 -5.32 -3.51 13.17
C GLU A 301 -6.23 -4.76 13.17
N SER A 302 -6.10 -5.63 14.16
CA SER A 302 -7.02 -6.76 14.36
C SER A 302 -8.45 -6.32 14.72
N LEU A 303 -8.62 -5.09 15.17
CA LEU A 303 -9.90 -4.49 15.52
C LEU A 303 -10.55 -3.71 14.35
N ILE A 304 -9.91 -3.63 13.19
CA ILE A 304 -10.45 -2.99 11.99
C ILE A 304 -11.91 -3.40 11.73
N PRO A 305 -12.29 -4.71 11.75
CA PRO A 305 -13.66 -5.11 11.43
C PRO A 305 -14.73 -4.55 12.37
N VAL A 306 -14.33 -4.01 13.52
CA VAL A 306 -15.25 -3.47 14.53
C VAL A 306 -15.08 -1.96 14.76
N LEU A 307 -13.90 -1.42 14.48
CA LEU A 307 -13.61 0.00 14.61
C LEU A 307 -13.86 0.79 13.31
N PHE A 308 -13.74 0.15 12.15
CA PHE A 308 -14.05 0.74 10.85
C PHE A 308 -15.51 0.48 10.46
N ASP A 309 -16.25 1.51 10.05
CA ASP A 309 -17.69 1.42 9.67
C ASP A 309 -17.94 1.34 8.17
N GLY A 310 -16.91 1.54 7.40
CA GLY A 310 -17.00 1.48 5.97
C GLY A 310 -17.01 0.05 5.44
N PRO A 311 -17.28 -0.12 4.15
CA PRO A 311 -17.20 -1.41 3.51
C PRO A 311 -15.75 -1.90 3.39
N MET A 312 -15.57 -3.21 3.52
CA MET A 312 -14.32 -3.90 3.20
C MET A 312 -14.38 -4.36 1.75
N VAL A 313 -13.30 -4.18 1.04
CA VAL A 313 -13.15 -4.49 -0.39
C VAL A 313 -11.95 -5.41 -0.63
N THR A 314 -11.82 -5.91 -1.84
CA THR A 314 -10.68 -6.72 -2.29
C THR A 314 -9.75 -5.91 -3.19
N LEU A 315 -8.51 -6.34 -3.33
CA LEU A 315 -7.54 -5.68 -4.22
C LEU A 315 -8.04 -5.54 -5.68
N PRO A 316 -8.68 -6.56 -6.30
CA PRO A 316 -9.27 -6.38 -7.63
C PRO A 316 -10.42 -5.37 -7.68
N GLU A 317 -11.21 -5.23 -6.61
CA GLU A 317 -12.27 -4.22 -6.53
C GLU A 317 -11.67 -2.80 -6.44
N GLU A 318 -10.60 -2.61 -5.67
CA GLU A 318 -9.86 -1.33 -5.63
C GLU A 318 -9.23 -1.01 -7.00
N ALA A 319 -8.57 -1.97 -7.64
CA ALA A 319 -7.99 -1.77 -8.96
C ALA A 319 -9.04 -1.44 -10.04
N ALA A 320 -10.22 -2.07 -9.96
CA ALA A 320 -11.32 -1.80 -10.89
C ALA A 320 -12.04 -0.47 -10.62
N ALA A 321 -12.05 -0.02 -9.38
CA ALA A 321 -12.64 1.26 -9.00
C ALA A 321 -11.75 2.45 -9.42
N ALA A 322 -10.45 2.24 -9.46
CA ALA A 322 -9.45 3.25 -9.83
C ALA A 322 -9.59 3.74 -11.28
N ASP A 323 -9.90 2.85 -12.20
CA ASP A 323 -10.22 3.21 -13.59
C ASP A 323 -11.44 2.39 -14.08
N PRO A 324 -12.66 2.92 -13.91
CA PRO A 324 -13.88 2.24 -14.37
C PRO A 324 -13.96 2.05 -15.89
N SER A 325 -13.17 2.79 -16.67
CA SER A 325 -13.12 2.69 -18.13
C SER A 325 -12.18 1.57 -18.59
N ALA A 326 -11.19 1.23 -17.78
CA ALA A 326 -10.24 0.16 -18.07
C ALA A 326 -10.76 -1.22 -17.61
N THR A 327 -10.40 -2.25 -18.35
CA THR A 327 -10.65 -3.62 -17.92
C THR A 327 -9.63 -4.01 -16.85
N THR A 328 -10.10 -4.56 -15.73
CA THR A 328 -9.22 -5.19 -14.72
C THR A 328 -9.21 -6.69 -14.89
N THR A 329 -8.03 -7.26 -15.07
CA THR A 329 -7.82 -8.70 -15.25
C THR A 329 -7.14 -9.29 -14.02
N VAL A 330 -7.74 -10.34 -13.43
CA VAL A 330 -7.10 -11.11 -12.35
C VAL A 330 -6.40 -12.32 -12.95
N LEU A 331 -5.08 -12.40 -12.76
CA LEU A 331 -4.23 -13.45 -13.26
C LEU A 331 -3.73 -14.33 -12.12
N VAL A 332 -4.19 -15.58 -12.05
CA VAL A 332 -3.82 -16.51 -10.98
C VAL A 332 -2.71 -17.42 -11.45
N MET A 333 -1.52 -17.27 -10.86
CA MET A 333 -0.34 -18.10 -11.16
C MET A 333 -0.42 -19.44 -10.45
N SER A 334 -0.26 -20.56 -11.19
CA SER A 334 -0.35 -21.92 -10.64
C SER A 334 -1.57 -22.10 -9.72
N PRO A 335 -2.78 -22.14 -10.25
CA PRO A 335 -4.05 -22.05 -9.49
C PRO A 335 -4.14 -23.04 -8.32
N GLU A 336 -3.64 -24.27 -8.50
CA GLU A 336 -3.66 -25.28 -7.45
C GLU A 336 -2.75 -24.91 -6.27
N LYS A 337 -1.59 -24.26 -6.54
CA LYS A 337 -0.69 -23.80 -5.48
C LYS A 337 -1.33 -22.65 -4.71
N VAL A 338 -1.91 -21.69 -5.42
CA VAL A 338 -2.61 -20.54 -4.82
C VAL A 338 -3.80 -21.00 -3.99
N GLN A 339 -4.63 -21.90 -4.51
CA GLN A 339 -5.78 -22.45 -3.80
C GLN A 339 -5.36 -23.17 -2.53
N ARG A 340 -4.38 -24.07 -2.61
CA ARG A 340 -3.85 -24.78 -1.43
C ARG A 340 -3.32 -23.81 -0.38
N ARG A 341 -2.56 -22.78 -0.81
CA ARG A 341 -2.03 -21.76 0.09
C ARG A 341 -3.14 -20.96 0.77
N ALA A 342 -4.18 -20.58 0.06
CA ALA A 342 -5.34 -19.88 0.61
C ALA A 342 -6.08 -20.74 1.63
N ASP A 343 -6.30 -22.02 1.32
CA ASP A 343 -6.97 -22.96 2.22
C ASP A 343 -6.16 -23.16 3.53
N ASP A 344 -4.84 -23.29 3.44
CA ASP A 344 -3.94 -23.40 4.59
C ASP A 344 -3.99 -22.14 5.47
N LEU A 345 -3.98 -20.96 4.87
CA LEU A 345 -4.07 -19.69 5.60
C LEU A 345 -5.41 -19.57 6.33
N ILE A 346 -6.50 -19.92 5.66
CA ILE A 346 -7.85 -19.91 6.26
C ILE A 346 -7.96 -20.95 7.37
N ALA A 347 -7.42 -22.14 7.19
CA ALA A 347 -7.42 -23.19 8.22
C ALA A 347 -6.61 -22.75 9.45
N THR A 348 -5.43 -22.17 9.24
CA THR A 348 -4.59 -21.62 10.31
C THR A 348 -5.33 -20.53 11.09
N ALA A 349 -5.91 -19.54 10.40
CA ALA A 349 -6.68 -18.47 11.04
C ALA A 349 -7.87 -19.03 11.86
N LYS A 350 -8.58 -20.03 11.34
CA LYS A 350 -9.68 -20.69 12.06
C LYS A 350 -9.19 -21.50 13.27
N SER A 351 -8.03 -22.15 13.20
CA SER A 351 -7.50 -22.93 14.31
C SER A 351 -7.07 -22.05 15.49
N LEU A 352 -6.51 -20.89 15.17
CA LEU A 352 -6.00 -19.93 16.14
C LEU A 352 -7.11 -19.05 16.76
N SER A 353 -8.24 -18.93 16.09
CA SER A 353 -9.43 -18.25 16.64
C SER A 353 -10.25 -19.10 17.61
N LYS A 354 -9.90 -20.37 17.81
CA LYS A 354 -10.54 -21.22 18.83
C LYS A 354 -9.98 -20.89 20.21
N PRO A 355 -10.82 -20.43 21.18
CA PRO A 355 -10.34 -20.14 22.51
C PRO A 355 -9.78 -21.41 23.18
N ALA A 356 -8.60 -21.30 23.74
CA ALA A 356 -8.05 -22.32 24.65
C ALA A 356 -8.91 -22.31 25.92
N GLY A 357 -9.86 -23.27 26.05
CA GLY A 357 -10.67 -23.50 27.23
C GLY A 357 -11.86 -22.56 27.41
N ARG A 358 -13.06 -23.15 27.38
CA ARG A 358 -14.44 -22.63 27.56
C ARG A 358 -14.74 -21.26 26.90
N PRO A 359 -15.66 -21.23 25.92
CA PRO A 359 -16.00 -20.01 25.21
C PRO A 359 -16.77 -19.05 26.13
N PRO A 360 -16.46 -17.74 26.14
CA PRO A 360 -17.44 -16.75 26.50
C PRO A 360 -18.60 -16.89 25.51
N ARG A 361 -19.85 -16.98 26.02
CA ARG A 361 -21.03 -16.89 25.17
C ARG A 361 -21.07 -15.50 24.52
N TRP A 362 -20.52 -15.39 23.34
CA TRP A 362 -20.74 -14.23 22.48
C TRP A 362 -22.22 -14.26 22.08
N GLY A 363 -22.94 -13.23 22.45
CA GLY A 363 -24.27 -13.01 21.94
C GLY A 363 -24.22 -13.12 20.42
N ARG A 364 -25.16 -13.85 19.84
CA ARG A 364 -25.30 -14.01 18.38
C ARG A 364 -25.55 -12.63 17.77
N SER A 365 -24.49 -11.89 17.45
CA SER A 365 -24.58 -10.85 16.45
C SER A 365 -24.81 -11.54 15.11
N ARG A 366 -25.68 -10.98 14.31
CA ARG A 366 -26.08 -11.50 12.99
C ARG A 366 -24.85 -11.96 12.26
N ARG A 367 -24.87 -13.22 11.82
CA ARG A 367 -23.85 -13.80 10.96
C ARG A 367 -23.57 -12.82 9.83
N SER A 368 -22.42 -12.17 9.87
CA SER A 368 -21.82 -11.64 8.65
C SER A 368 -21.53 -12.87 7.81
N THR A 369 -22.33 -13.10 6.79
CA THR A 369 -22.05 -14.06 5.75
C THR A 369 -20.66 -13.73 5.25
N PRO A 370 -19.74 -14.70 5.14
CA PRO A 370 -18.46 -14.45 4.48
C PRO A 370 -18.76 -13.83 3.12
N PRO A 371 -17.99 -12.85 2.66
CA PRO A 371 -18.26 -12.21 1.40
C PRO A 371 -18.38 -13.29 0.35
N ARG A 372 -19.56 -13.39 -0.25
CA ARG A 372 -19.74 -14.23 -1.45
C ARG A 372 -18.80 -13.59 -2.47
N TRP A 373 -17.78 -14.30 -2.85
CA TRP A 373 -16.94 -13.96 -3.98
C TRP A 373 -17.85 -13.61 -5.15
N ARG A 374 -18.17 -12.33 -5.32
CA ARG A 374 -18.73 -11.87 -6.59
C ARG A 374 -17.62 -12.13 -7.58
N LYS A 375 -17.90 -13.02 -8.52
CA LYS A 375 -16.95 -13.36 -9.59
C LYS A 375 -16.46 -12.05 -10.18
N PRO A 376 -15.13 -11.76 -10.18
CA PRO A 376 -14.62 -10.61 -10.90
C PRO A 376 -15.11 -10.70 -12.35
N ARG A 377 -15.33 -9.56 -12.98
CA ARG A 377 -15.86 -9.53 -14.35
C ARG A 377 -14.98 -10.28 -15.34
N THR A 378 -13.70 -10.46 -15.01
CA THR A 378 -12.77 -11.27 -15.81
C THR A 378 -11.73 -11.90 -14.89
N ALA A 379 -11.63 -13.22 -14.83
CA ALA A 379 -10.57 -13.96 -14.13
C ALA A 379 -9.83 -14.85 -15.13
N MET A 380 -8.52 -14.68 -15.20
CA MET A 380 -7.61 -15.45 -16.03
C MET A 380 -6.77 -16.39 -15.16
N MET A 381 -6.68 -17.66 -15.51
CA MET A 381 -5.87 -18.65 -14.77
C MET A 381 -4.74 -19.15 -15.68
N ILE A 382 -3.50 -19.15 -15.17
CA ILE A 382 -2.32 -19.70 -15.83
C ILE A 382 -1.79 -20.90 -15.08
#